data_0bf5c9ae2357fc21907dd40085a7b5fc
#
_entry.id   0bf5c9ae2357fc21907dd40085a7b5fc
#
_cell.length_a   1.000
_cell.length_b   1.000
_cell.length_c   1.000
_cell.angle_alpha   90.00
_cell.angle_beta   90.00
_cell.angle_gamma   90.00
#
_symmetry.space_group_name_H-M   'P 1'
#
loop_
_entity.id
_entity.type
_entity.pdbx_description
1 polymer ?
#
loop_
_entity_poly.entity_id
_entity_poly.type
_entity_poly.pdbx_seq_one_letter_code
_entity_poly.pdbx_strand_id
1 'polypeptide(L)'
;MANRDQLILDHLPQVELLARKLHRRCPQVELDDLISAGTIGLIGAVDRFDPARNLKLRTLAEHRIRGAMLDYLRQLDPLPRAVRQFQKRCDAIPTLSENPTPDELATLLGLPTQKVIHWSQMVRASKTIPFETLPESVRRKVA
;
A
#
# COMPACT_ATOMS: atom_id res chain seq x y z
N MET A 1 24.82 -0.13 27.69
CA MET A 1 23.55 -0.54 27.07
C MET A 1 22.99 0.65 26.29
N ALA A 2 22.68 0.46 25.03
CA ALA A 2 21.98 1.49 24.29
C ALA A 2 20.57 1.66 24.88
N ASN A 3 20.24 2.91 25.23
CA ASN A 3 18.90 3.25 25.68
C ASN A 3 17.91 3.00 24.55
N ARG A 4 16.70 2.54 24.86
CA ARG A 4 15.59 2.32 23.93
C ARG A 4 15.41 3.51 22.98
N ASP A 5 15.38 4.71 23.52
CA ASP A 5 15.19 5.93 22.75
C ASP A 5 16.36 6.19 21.79
N GLN A 6 17.58 5.89 22.23
CA GLN A 6 18.76 6.04 21.38
C GLN A 6 18.70 5.06 20.18
N LEU A 7 18.28 3.82 20.41
CA LEU A 7 18.11 2.84 19.32
C LEU A 7 17.08 3.30 18.30
N ILE A 8 15.98 3.92 18.75
CA ILE A 8 14.97 4.48 17.86
C ILE A 8 15.58 5.62 17.02
N LEU A 9 16.25 6.57 17.68
CA LEU A 9 16.86 7.70 17.00
C LEU A 9 17.92 7.28 15.98
N ASP A 10 18.74 6.30 16.31
CA ASP A 10 19.80 5.79 15.43
C ASP A 10 19.25 5.14 14.15
N HIS A 11 18.01 4.63 14.19
CA HIS A 11 17.37 3.96 13.07
C HIS A 11 16.33 4.82 12.33
N LEU A 12 16.07 6.05 12.76
CA LEU A 12 15.18 6.98 12.02
C LEU A 12 15.61 7.22 10.57
N PRO A 13 16.91 7.37 10.25
CA PRO A 13 17.34 7.50 8.85
C PRO A 13 16.92 6.32 7.97
N GLN A 14 16.84 5.10 8.54
CA GLN A 14 16.35 3.91 7.85
C GLN A 14 14.85 4.04 7.50
N VAL A 15 14.06 4.61 8.41
CA VAL A 15 12.62 4.88 8.16
C VAL A 15 12.47 5.85 7.01
N GLU A 16 13.21 6.95 7.01
CA GLU A 16 13.14 7.97 5.95
C GLU A 16 13.55 7.37 4.58
N LEU A 17 14.61 6.57 4.54
CA LEU A 17 15.05 5.92 3.31
C LEU A 17 13.97 5.00 2.72
N LEU A 18 13.36 4.17 3.55
CA LEU A 18 12.29 3.25 3.13
C LEU A 18 11.02 4.01 2.72
N ALA A 19 10.68 5.07 3.43
CA ALA A 19 9.54 5.92 3.10
C ALA A 19 9.72 6.60 1.73
N ARG A 20 10.90 7.13 1.43
CA ARG A 20 11.22 7.74 0.14
C ARG A 20 11.14 6.73 -1.01
N LYS A 21 11.62 5.50 -0.81
CA LYS A 21 11.49 4.44 -1.81
C LYS A 21 10.04 4.10 -2.11
N LEU A 22 9.21 4.01 -1.08
CA LEU A 22 7.81 3.68 -1.23
C LEU A 22 7.03 4.85 -1.83
N HIS A 23 7.34 6.09 -1.44
CA HIS A 23 6.72 7.30 -1.98
C HIS A 23 6.91 7.45 -3.49
N ARG A 24 8.03 7.00 -4.04
CA ARG A 24 8.24 6.99 -5.50
C ARG A 24 7.23 6.12 -6.24
N ARG A 25 6.75 5.04 -5.61
CA ARG A 25 5.74 4.14 -6.17
C ARG A 25 4.31 4.61 -5.91
N CYS A 26 4.13 5.37 -4.85
CA CYS A 26 2.82 5.86 -4.39
C CYS A 26 2.88 7.37 -4.13
N PRO A 27 3.10 8.21 -5.17
CA PRO A 27 3.30 9.65 -5.00
C PRO A 27 2.05 10.38 -4.49
N GLN A 28 0.88 9.76 -4.55
CA GLN A 28 -0.37 10.30 -4.04
C GLN A 28 -0.46 10.28 -2.51
N VAL A 29 0.39 9.51 -1.84
CA VAL A 29 0.47 9.46 -0.37
C VAL A 29 1.58 10.39 0.10
N GLU A 30 1.32 11.17 1.14
CA GLU A 30 2.31 12.11 1.66
C GLU A 30 3.50 11.38 2.30
N LEU A 31 4.71 11.88 2.03
CA LEU A 31 5.95 11.30 2.56
C LEU A 31 5.96 11.29 4.09
N ASP A 32 5.50 12.39 4.72
CA ASP A 32 5.47 12.52 6.19
C ASP A 32 4.55 11.48 6.83
N ASP A 33 3.44 11.13 6.19
CA ASP A 33 2.54 10.09 6.67
C ASP A 33 3.19 8.70 6.59
N LEU A 34 3.94 8.42 5.54
CA LEU A 34 4.72 7.18 5.42
C LEU A 34 5.82 7.11 6.49
N ILE A 35 6.51 8.21 6.76
CA ILE A 35 7.53 8.29 7.80
C ILE A 35 6.91 8.04 9.17
N SER A 36 5.75 8.65 9.46
CA SER A 36 5.04 8.44 10.73
C SER A 36 4.61 6.99 10.90
N ALA A 37 4.04 6.36 9.88
CA ALA A 37 3.66 4.95 9.90
C ALA A 37 4.88 4.04 10.11
N GLY A 38 5.97 4.30 9.39
CA GLY A 38 7.21 3.54 9.51
C GLY A 38 7.87 3.68 10.88
N THR A 39 7.79 4.88 11.48
CA THR A 39 8.31 5.14 12.83
C THR A 39 7.58 4.29 13.88
N ILE A 40 6.28 4.12 13.76
CA ILE A 40 5.51 3.21 14.62
C ILE A 40 6.04 1.77 14.48
N GLY A 41 6.30 1.33 13.25
CA GLY A 41 6.92 0.03 12.97
C GLY A 41 8.30 -0.14 13.59
N LEU A 42 9.13 0.90 13.52
CA LEU A 42 10.46 0.94 14.15
C LEU A 42 10.37 0.81 15.68
N ILE A 43 9.50 1.56 16.32
CA ILE A 43 9.29 1.49 17.77
C ILE A 43 8.90 0.06 18.17
N GLY A 44 7.96 -0.56 17.44
CA GLY A 44 7.57 -1.94 17.67
C GLY A 44 8.73 -2.94 17.50
N ALA A 45 9.65 -2.70 16.57
CA ALA A 45 10.83 -3.52 16.36
C ALA A 45 11.81 -3.40 17.54
N VAL A 46 12.07 -2.18 18.01
CA VAL A 46 12.96 -1.92 19.14
C VAL A 46 12.40 -2.56 20.41
N ASP A 47 11.10 -2.44 20.66
CA ASP A 47 10.46 -3.00 21.86
C ASP A 47 10.48 -4.54 21.89
N ARG A 48 10.53 -5.19 20.74
CA ARG A 48 10.55 -6.66 20.61
C ARG A 48 11.92 -7.22 20.29
N PHE A 49 12.92 -6.37 20.17
CA PHE A 49 14.26 -6.81 19.84
C PHE A 49 14.88 -7.60 21.01
N ASP A 50 15.35 -8.79 20.69
CA ASP A 50 16.07 -9.66 21.61
C ASP A 50 17.47 -9.95 21.05
N PRO A 51 18.54 -9.41 21.68
CA PRO A 51 19.91 -9.63 21.23
C PRO A 51 20.32 -11.11 21.20
N ALA A 52 19.65 -11.95 22.01
CA ALA A 52 19.94 -13.40 22.06
C ALA A 52 19.48 -14.16 20.82
N ARG A 53 18.61 -13.57 20.01
CA ARG A 53 18.09 -14.17 18.76
C ARG A 53 18.96 -13.81 17.57
N ASN A 54 20.14 -14.05 17.47
CA ASN A 54 21.05 -13.98 16.30
C ASN A 54 20.57 -13.15 15.08
N LEU A 55 19.69 -12.16 15.28
CA LEU A 55 19.11 -11.29 14.28
C LEU A 55 19.52 -9.84 14.58
N LYS A 56 20.06 -9.16 13.60
CA LYS A 56 20.43 -7.74 13.75
C LYS A 56 19.16 -6.87 13.84
N LEU A 57 19.17 -5.90 14.77
CA LEU A 57 18.08 -4.94 14.90
C LEU A 57 17.73 -4.25 13.56
N ARG A 58 18.73 -3.89 12.78
CA ARG A 58 18.53 -3.28 11.46
C ARG A 58 17.65 -4.12 10.54
N THR A 59 17.86 -5.43 10.50
CA THR A 59 17.06 -6.34 9.67
C THR A 59 15.63 -6.46 10.18
N LEU A 60 15.47 -6.62 11.49
CA LEU A 60 14.15 -6.65 12.11
C LEU A 60 13.39 -5.33 11.90
N ALA A 61 14.07 -4.21 12.09
CA ALA A 61 13.52 -2.88 11.89
C ALA A 61 13.07 -2.67 10.44
N GLU A 62 13.88 -3.03 9.45
CA GLU A 62 13.51 -2.91 8.03
C GLU A 62 12.21 -3.64 7.73
N HIS A 63 12.10 -4.87 8.20
CA HIS A 63 10.89 -5.68 7.98
C HIS A 63 9.66 -5.05 8.64
N ARG A 64 9.80 -4.59 9.88
CA ARG A 64 8.71 -3.97 10.65
C ARG A 64 8.30 -2.59 10.11
N ILE A 65 9.27 -1.77 9.74
CA ILE A 65 9.04 -0.46 9.13
C ILE A 65 8.26 -0.63 7.81
N ARG A 66 8.74 -1.50 6.94
CA ARG A 66 8.08 -1.77 5.66
C ARG A 66 6.68 -2.32 5.84
N GLY A 67 6.50 -3.28 6.76
CA GLY A 67 5.19 -3.84 7.09
C GLY A 67 4.21 -2.78 7.58
N ALA A 68 4.63 -1.88 8.47
CA ALA A 68 3.80 -0.80 8.99
C ALA A 68 3.38 0.20 7.90
N MET A 69 4.29 0.57 7.00
CA MET A 69 3.99 1.45 5.87
C MET A 69 3.00 0.79 4.89
N LEU A 70 3.17 -0.49 4.59
CA LEU A 70 2.25 -1.21 3.72
C LEU A 70 0.87 -1.37 4.35
N ASP A 71 0.79 -1.63 5.65
CA ASP A 71 -0.49 -1.69 6.37
C ASP A 71 -1.21 -0.34 6.36
N TYR A 72 -0.48 0.76 6.51
CA TYR A 72 -1.00 2.12 6.36
C TYR A 72 -1.60 2.34 4.96
N LEU A 73 -0.87 1.96 3.90
CA LEU A 73 -1.36 2.08 2.52
C LEU A 73 -2.62 1.23 2.27
N ARG A 74 -2.70 0.04 2.86
CA ARG A 74 -3.89 -0.81 2.76
C ARG A 74 -5.11 -0.19 3.43
N GLN A 75 -4.92 0.52 4.55
CA GLN A 75 -6.02 1.23 5.22
C GLN A 75 -6.56 2.40 4.38
N LEU A 76 -5.70 3.04 3.58
CA LEU A 76 -6.11 4.11 2.67
C LEU A 76 -6.80 3.58 1.42
N ASP A 77 -6.60 2.32 1.08
CA ASP A 77 -7.19 1.72 -0.11
C ASP A 77 -8.66 1.32 0.16
N PRO A 78 -9.61 1.88 -0.59
CA PRO A 78 -11.03 1.56 -0.44
C PRO A 78 -11.39 0.15 -0.93
N LEU A 79 -10.46 -0.56 -1.60
CA LEU A 79 -10.75 -1.87 -2.17
C LEU A 79 -10.51 -3.01 -1.18
N PRO A 80 -11.48 -3.95 -1.01
CA PRO A 80 -11.26 -5.20 -0.30
C PRO A 80 -10.10 -6.00 -0.91
N ARG A 81 -9.42 -6.77 -0.07
CA ARG A 81 -8.28 -7.60 -0.49
C ARG A 81 -8.61 -8.53 -1.67
N ALA A 82 -9.79 -9.15 -1.65
CA ALA A 82 -10.23 -10.04 -2.71
C ALA A 82 -10.36 -9.34 -4.06
N VAL A 83 -10.88 -8.11 -4.07
CA VAL A 83 -11.03 -7.28 -5.28
C VAL A 83 -9.66 -6.84 -5.81
N ARG A 84 -8.72 -6.54 -4.93
CA ARG A 84 -7.35 -6.21 -5.32
C ARG A 84 -6.64 -7.41 -5.95
N GLN A 85 -6.82 -8.61 -5.41
CA GLN A 85 -6.30 -9.83 -6.01
C GLN A 85 -6.93 -10.12 -7.38
N PHE A 86 -8.22 -9.88 -7.51
CA PHE A 86 -8.92 -9.96 -8.80
C PHE A 86 -8.30 -9.02 -9.82
N GLN A 87 -8.07 -7.75 -9.48
CA GLN A 87 -7.43 -6.79 -10.36
C GLN A 87 -6.04 -7.24 -10.80
N LYS A 88 -5.21 -7.72 -9.86
CA LYS A 88 -3.89 -8.27 -10.19
C LYS A 88 -3.96 -9.44 -11.17
N ARG A 89 -4.92 -10.33 -10.99
CA ARG A 89 -5.12 -11.47 -11.90
C ARG A 89 -5.53 -11.02 -13.29
N CYS A 90 -6.38 -9.99 -13.39
CA CYS A 90 -6.75 -9.39 -14.68
C CYS A 90 -5.54 -8.77 -15.37
N ASP A 91 -4.73 -8.00 -14.65
CA ASP A 91 -3.55 -7.31 -15.20
C ASP A 91 -2.45 -8.30 -15.64
N ALA A 92 -2.43 -9.50 -15.07
CA ALA A 92 -1.46 -10.55 -15.41
C ALA A 92 -1.81 -11.36 -16.68
N ILE A 93 -2.98 -11.15 -17.28
CA ILE A 93 -3.41 -11.89 -18.48
C ILE A 93 -2.92 -11.16 -19.74
N PRO A 94 -1.91 -11.69 -20.45
CA PRO A 94 -1.32 -10.98 -21.59
C PRO A 94 -2.17 -11.01 -22.87
N THR A 95 -3.18 -11.87 -22.92
CA THR A 95 -4.05 -12.06 -24.10
C THR A 95 -5.37 -11.32 -24.04
N LEU A 96 -5.57 -10.50 -23.01
CA LEU A 96 -6.78 -9.69 -22.86
C LEU A 96 -6.83 -8.60 -23.93
N SER A 97 -7.98 -8.51 -24.62
CA SER A 97 -8.31 -7.36 -25.43
C SER A 97 -8.32 -6.08 -24.57
N GLU A 98 -8.18 -4.92 -25.19
CA GLU A 98 -8.20 -3.64 -24.48
C GLU A 98 -9.47 -3.44 -23.61
N ASN A 99 -10.58 -4.08 -24.02
CA ASN A 99 -11.85 -4.03 -23.29
C ASN A 99 -12.48 -5.45 -23.20
N PRO A 100 -12.01 -6.31 -22.30
CA PRO A 100 -12.58 -7.66 -22.17
C PRO A 100 -14.00 -7.60 -21.59
N THR A 101 -14.87 -8.48 -22.13
CA THR A 101 -16.23 -8.62 -21.59
C THR A 101 -16.20 -9.31 -20.23
N PRO A 102 -17.22 -9.07 -19.36
CA PRO A 102 -17.31 -9.76 -18.09
C PRO A 102 -17.34 -11.29 -18.21
N ASP A 103 -17.96 -11.80 -19.28
CA ASP A 103 -18.02 -13.26 -19.54
C ASP A 103 -16.66 -13.85 -19.91
N GLU A 104 -15.87 -13.14 -20.72
CA GLU A 104 -14.49 -13.52 -21.03
C GLU A 104 -13.63 -13.59 -19.76
N LEU A 105 -13.71 -12.56 -18.91
CA LEU A 105 -12.99 -12.53 -17.64
C LEU A 105 -13.45 -13.64 -16.70
N ALA A 106 -14.75 -13.90 -16.61
CA ALA A 106 -15.31 -14.95 -15.79
C ALA A 106 -14.77 -16.31 -16.19
N THR A 107 -14.72 -16.59 -17.49
CA THR A 107 -14.19 -17.86 -18.03
C THR A 107 -12.70 -18.00 -17.75
N LEU A 108 -11.90 -16.96 -17.99
CA LEU A 108 -10.45 -16.98 -17.79
C LEU A 108 -10.05 -17.09 -16.31
N LEU A 109 -10.81 -16.47 -15.42
CA LEU A 109 -10.51 -16.43 -13.99
C LEU A 109 -11.20 -17.53 -13.19
N GLY A 110 -12.13 -18.28 -13.78
CA GLY A 110 -12.91 -19.30 -13.10
C GLY A 110 -13.84 -18.71 -12.02
N LEU A 111 -14.41 -17.55 -12.28
CA LEU A 111 -15.30 -16.83 -11.37
C LEU A 111 -16.71 -16.70 -11.95
N PRO A 112 -17.75 -16.57 -11.10
CA PRO A 112 -19.10 -16.23 -11.58
C PRO A 112 -19.14 -14.88 -12.27
N THR A 113 -19.85 -14.74 -13.39
CA THR A 113 -19.96 -13.50 -14.16
C THR A 113 -20.47 -12.35 -13.31
N GLN A 114 -21.46 -12.56 -12.46
CA GLN A 114 -22.01 -11.54 -11.55
C GLN A 114 -20.95 -10.98 -10.59
N LYS A 115 -20.08 -11.84 -10.09
CA LYS A 115 -18.96 -11.43 -9.22
C LYS A 115 -17.94 -10.58 -9.97
N VAL A 116 -17.63 -10.96 -11.21
CA VAL A 116 -16.75 -10.18 -12.10
C VAL A 116 -17.33 -8.80 -12.36
N ILE A 117 -18.62 -8.70 -12.68
CA ILE A 117 -19.31 -7.41 -12.90
C ILE A 117 -19.21 -6.55 -11.65
N HIS A 118 -19.56 -7.09 -10.47
CA HIS A 118 -19.54 -6.36 -9.22
C HIS A 118 -18.14 -5.86 -8.87
N TRP A 119 -17.14 -6.71 -8.94
CA TRP A 119 -15.77 -6.34 -8.63
C TRP A 119 -15.17 -5.34 -9.65
N SER A 120 -15.51 -5.48 -10.93
CA SER A 120 -15.10 -4.50 -11.95
C SER A 120 -15.68 -3.12 -11.69
N GLN A 121 -16.93 -3.04 -11.24
CA GLN A 121 -17.56 -1.77 -10.82
C GLN A 121 -16.85 -1.16 -9.61
N MET A 122 -16.49 -1.96 -8.61
CA MET A 122 -15.74 -1.49 -7.45
C MET A 122 -14.37 -0.93 -7.84
N VAL A 123 -13.64 -1.60 -8.74
CA VAL A 123 -12.34 -1.13 -9.25
C VAL A 123 -12.49 0.20 -9.98
N ARG A 124 -13.51 0.36 -10.82
CA ARG A 124 -13.78 1.63 -11.52
C ARG A 124 -14.08 2.75 -10.53
N ALA A 125 -14.93 2.49 -9.54
CA ALA A 125 -15.29 3.47 -8.52
C ALA A 125 -14.07 3.92 -7.70
N SER A 126 -13.12 3.02 -7.42
CA SER A 126 -11.91 3.33 -6.67
C SER A 126 -10.93 4.24 -7.42
N LYS A 127 -10.99 4.25 -8.75
CA LYS A 127 -10.16 5.14 -9.59
C LYS A 127 -10.75 6.54 -9.71
N THR A 128 -11.98 6.74 -9.24
CA THR A 128 -12.65 8.04 -9.26
C THR A 128 -12.23 8.83 -8.02
N ILE A 129 -11.56 9.95 -8.22
CA ILE A 129 -11.21 10.85 -7.12
C ILE A 129 -12.43 11.69 -6.76
N PRO A 130 -12.88 11.71 -5.50
CA PRO A 130 -13.96 12.58 -5.08
C PRO A 130 -13.68 14.05 -5.43
N PHE A 131 -14.67 14.75 -5.95
CA PHE A 131 -14.52 16.14 -6.38
C PHE A 131 -13.97 17.05 -5.27
N GLU A 132 -14.36 16.80 -4.03
CA GLU A 132 -13.95 17.56 -2.85
C GLU A 132 -12.45 17.45 -2.55
N THR A 133 -11.82 16.34 -2.96
CA THR A 133 -10.38 16.12 -2.76
C THR A 133 -9.51 16.70 -3.87
N LEU A 134 -10.13 17.16 -4.96
CA LEU A 134 -9.39 17.80 -6.05
C LEU A 134 -8.84 19.17 -5.62
N PRO A 135 -7.62 19.53 -6.04
CA PRO A 135 -7.10 20.88 -5.86
C PRO A 135 -8.05 21.92 -6.44
N GLU A 136 -8.17 23.07 -5.80
CA GLU A 136 -9.10 24.13 -6.21
C GLU A 136 -8.88 24.58 -7.65
N SER A 137 -7.64 24.58 -8.10
CA SER A 137 -7.26 24.89 -9.49
C SER A 137 -7.88 23.91 -10.52
N VAL A 138 -8.08 22.65 -10.12
CA VAL A 138 -8.69 21.62 -10.96
C VAL A 138 -10.23 21.69 -10.86
N ARG A 139 -10.76 21.91 -9.64
CA ARG A 139 -12.20 22.07 -9.42
C ARG A 139 -12.81 23.19 -10.27
N ARG A 140 -12.12 24.32 -10.41
CA ARG A 140 -12.54 25.46 -11.24
C ARG A 140 -12.58 25.15 -12.74
N LYS A 141 -11.78 24.18 -13.20
CA LYS A 141 -11.74 23.80 -14.63
C LYS A 141 -12.79 22.75 -15.00
N VAL A 142 -13.31 22.04 -14.02
CA VAL A 142 -14.26 20.92 -14.19
C VAL A 142 -15.70 21.34 -13.86
N ALA A 143 -15.85 22.44 -13.14
CA ALA A 143 -17.17 22.95 -12.75
C ALA A 143 -17.91 23.63 -13.94
#